data_e501a6ab462f4d978a0ab2d1dce51a78
#
_entry.id   e501a6ab462f4d978a0ab2d1dce51a78
#
_cell.length_a   1.000
_cell.length_b   1.000
_cell.length_c   1.000
_cell.angle_alpha   90.00
_cell.angle_beta   90.00
_cell.angle_gamma   90.00
#
_symmetry.space_group_name_H-M   'P 1'
#
loop_
_entity.id
_entity.type
_entity.pdbx_description
1 polymer ?
#
loop_
_entity_poly.entity_id
_entity_poly.type
_entity_poly.pdbx_seq_one_letter_code
_entity_poly.pdbx_strand_id
1 'polypeptide(L)'
;MSTKPAHQKSPDRLYAWMLTDPQHPQLIGEIIRQSNGDVGLQYDQTWLNSGFALSDDMPLEPKTFTPVHRNGRLPGAPGALDDARPDRWGEKVIRYLYKPGATVFDNLYFAGDERFGAIGVCPSSSAYTPFLQRSLPRLEDAADLNAAVQIIESGEGELQAQQRALVGAGGSLGGAKPKAVIAIEGEEWVLKFFNAEPFDLPLVEHATMTLAHKAGIQVAQTMPIPLNAEHALAVKRFDRAQGKRVHSISACTLLRAEVPEGMDPEFGYPQLARALRRAADPRTLDAQLQELFRRMVFNILVANTDDHEKNHALLCHTNGRTMKLELSPAYDVAPTGSGALAHQFMVSETSREPSLAEAMSGAESFNLSPLDAAHAVAGIIAVVNGWQTHFRALGVTESDIVEVAALIDAPDLLAQRQSFNADVYSGSVKPKRRPGGGAKAFR
;
A
#
# COMPACT_ATOMS: atom_id res chain seq x y z
N MET A 1 -0.71 34.23 24.47
CA MET A 1 0.27 34.66 23.45
C MET A 1 0.46 33.53 22.50
N SER A 2 -0.11 33.60 21.30
CA SER A 2 0.03 32.57 20.24
C SER A 2 1.43 32.68 19.66
N THR A 3 2.34 31.80 20.03
CA THR A 3 3.63 31.70 19.37
C THR A 3 3.44 30.95 18.05
N LYS A 4 3.32 31.71 16.93
CA LYS A 4 3.42 31.10 15.60
C LYS A 4 4.68 30.24 15.56
N PRO A 5 4.60 28.98 15.11
CA PRO A 5 5.79 28.14 15.04
C PRO A 5 6.84 28.81 14.15
N ALA A 6 8.06 28.95 14.66
CA ALA A 6 9.19 29.44 13.89
C ALA A 6 9.48 28.45 12.75
N HIS A 7 9.95 28.97 11.61
CA HIS A 7 10.47 28.14 10.52
C HIS A 7 11.55 27.20 11.08
N GLN A 8 11.29 25.89 11.04
CA GLN A 8 12.27 24.90 11.42
C GLN A 8 13.08 24.49 10.18
N LYS A 9 14.40 24.63 10.25
CA LYS A 9 15.32 24.23 9.18
C LYS A 9 15.73 22.77 9.41
N SER A 10 15.68 21.94 8.37
CA SER A 10 16.28 20.61 8.39
C SER A 10 17.81 20.68 8.52
N PRO A 11 18.47 19.66 9.07
CA PRO A 11 19.92 19.55 9.09
C PRO A 11 20.54 19.60 7.68
N ASP A 12 21.83 19.90 7.60
CA ASP A 12 22.53 19.93 6.31
C ASP A 12 22.78 18.52 5.74
N ARG A 13 22.85 17.50 6.59
CA ARG A 13 23.03 16.08 6.23
C ARG A 13 21.96 15.21 6.85
N LEU A 14 21.56 14.18 6.13
CA LEU A 14 20.67 13.12 6.60
C LEU A 14 21.23 11.75 6.21
N TYR A 15 20.96 10.77 7.06
CA TYR A 15 21.35 9.39 6.88
C TYR A 15 20.13 8.48 6.98
N ALA A 16 20.08 7.48 6.11
CA ALA A 16 19.11 6.42 6.17
C ALA A 16 19.62 5.28 7.06
N TRP A 17 18.72 4.72 7.85
CA TRP A 17 18.98 3.63 8.78
C TRP A 17 17.99 2.51 8.59
N MET A 18 18.42 1.26 8.74
CA MET A 18 17.56 0.09 8.79
C MET A 18 17.12 -0.16 10.24
N LEU A 19 15.82 -0.18 10.46
CA LEU A 19 15.17 -0.34 11.76
C LEU A 19 14.39 -1.64 11.86
N THR A 20 14.77 -2.69 11.13
CA THR A 20 14.14 -4.03 11.30
C THR A 20 14.21 -4.49 12.75
N ASP A 21 15.31 -4.17 13.43
CA ASP A 21 15.43 -4.19 14.88
C ASP A 21 15.71 -2.77 15.39
N PRO A 22 14.71 -2.04 15.93
CA PRO A 22 14.91 -0.68 16.41
C PRO A 22 15.90 -0.56 17.59
N GLN A 23 16.18 -1.66 18.29
CA GLN A 23 17.19 -1.69 19.36
C GLN A 23 18.63 -1.80 18.80
N HIS A 24 18.78 -2.27 17.56
CA HIS A 24 20.04 -2.44 16.87
C HIS A 24 19.98 -1.82 15.46
N PRO A 25 19.81 -0.48 15.35
CA PRO A 25 19.75 0.20 14.06
C PRO A 25 21.03 -0.01 13.25
N GLN A 26 20.89 -0.18 11.93
CA GLN A 26 22.03 -0.34 11.03
C GLN A 26 22.08 0.82 10.05
N LEU A 27 23.25 1.47 9.91
CA LEU A 27 23.43 2.54 8.95
C LEU A 27 23.32 1.99 7.52
N ILE A 28 22.38 2.53 6.74
CA ILE A 28 22.23 2.21 5.31
C ILE A 28 23.17 3.10 4.49
N GLY A 29 23.13 4.42 4.69
CA GLY A 29 23.93 5.35 3.90
C GLY A 29 23.49 6.80 4.03
N GLU A 30 24.09 7.68 3.21
CA GLU A 30 23.84 9.12 3.21
C GLU A 30 22.74 9.49 2.20
N ILE A 31 21.81 10.36 2.62
CA ILE A 31 20.78 10.95 1.78
C ILE A 31 21.33 12.26 1.21
N ILE A 32 21.46 12.33 -0.10
CA ILE A 32 22.18 13.42 -0.82
C ILE A 32 21.17 14.33 -1.51
N ARG A 33 21.23 15.64 -1.25
CA ARG A 33 20.45 16.64 -1.99
C ARG A 33 20.92 16.75 -3.43
N GLN A 34 19.99 16.78 -4.39
CA GLN A 34 20.27 17.04 -5.79
C GLN A 34 19.88 18.48 -6.14
N SER A 35 20.53 19.06 -7.16
CA SER A 35 20.30 20.45 -7.60
C SER A 35 18.89 20.69 -8.15
N ASN A 36 18.23 19.66 -8.68
CA ASN A 36 16.88 19.69 -9.22
C ASN A 36 15.76 19.51 -8.16
N GLY A 37 16.15 19.43 -6.86
CA GLY A 37 15.21 19.22 -5.75
C GLY A 37 14.95 17.77 -5.39
N ASP A 38 15.42 16.82 -6.18
CA ASP A 38 15.41 15.39 -5.82
C ASP A 38 16.35 15.12 -4.64
N VAL A 39 16.22 13.93 -4.07
CA VAL A 39 17.24 13.37 -3.19
C VAL A 39 17.78 12.07 -3.76
N GLY A 40 19.04 11.79 -3.51
CA GLY A 40 19.68 10.51 -3.80
C GLY A 40 19.99 9.75 -2.52
N LEU A 41 20.33 8.48 -2.66
CA LEU A 41 20.88 7.64 -1.59
C LEU A 41 22.20 7.04 -2.05
N GLN A 42 23.23 7.16 -1.23
CA GLN A 42 24.52 6.48 -1.40
C GLN A 42 24.72 5.53 -0.23
N TYR A 43 24.90 4.24 -0.51
CA TYR A 43 25.15 3.24 0.54
C TYR A 43 26.47 3.48 1.27
N ASP A 44 26.44 3.28 2.58
CA ASP A 44 27.66 3.19 3.41
C ASP A 44 28.45 1.91 3.08
N GLN A 45 29.77 1.94 3.28
CA GLN A 45 30.61 0.77 3.01
C GLN A 45 30.23 -0.44 3.87
N THR A 46 29.78 -0.23 5.08
CA THR A 46 29.32 -1.29 5.99
C THR A 46 28.08 -1.97 5.43
N TRP A 47 27.12 -1.17 4.91
CA TRP A 47 25.92 -1.69 4.28
C TRP A 47 26.21 -2.42 2.97
N LEU A 48 27.13 -1.90 2.15
CA LEU A 48 27.60 -2.59 0.92
C LEU A 48 28.18 -3.97 1.22
N ASN A 49 28.84 -4.14 2.36
CA ASN A 49 29.46 -5.41 2.75
C ASN A 49 28.47 -6.42 3.34
N SER A 50 27.50 -5.98 4.14
CA SER A 50 26.66 -6.85 4.97
C SER A 50 25.15 -6.68 4.76
N GLY A 51 24.71 -5.60 4.11
CA GLY A 51 23.31 -5.30 3.85
C GLY A 51 22.74 -6.00 2.62
N PHE A 52 21.58 -5.54 2.20
CA PHE A 52 20.84 -6.02 1.02
C PHE A 52 20.38 -4.83 0.16
N ALA A 53 20.03 -5.09 -1.10
CA ALA A 53 19.42 -4.10 -1.97
C ALA A 53 18.06 -3.66 -1.41
N LEU A 54 17.82 -2.35 -1.20
CA LEU A 54 16.58 -1.86 -0.61
C LEU A 54 15.37 -2.03 -1.55
N SER A 55 15.61 -1.97 -2.85
CA SER A 55 14.67 -2.20 -3.94
C SER A 55 15.45 -2.50 -5.22
N ASP A 56 14.76 -2.95 -6.27
CA ASP A 56 15.42 -3.38 -7.51
C ASP A 56 16.16 -2.23 -8.22
N ASP A 57 15.71 -0.99 -8.05
CA ASP A 57 16.37 0.21 -8.59
C ASP A 57 17.54 0.72 -7.71
N MET A 58 17.74 0.10 -6.55
CA MET A 58 18.87 0.38 -5.64
C MET A 58 19.69 -0.87 -5.32
N PRO A 59 20.36 -1.49 -6.31
CA PRO A 59 21.24 -2.65 -6.08
C PRO A 59 22.42 -2.28 -5.18
N LEU A 60 23.11 -3.29 -4.59
CA LEU A 60 24.26 -3.08 -3.71
C LEU A 60 25.50 -2.65 -4.53
N GLU A 61 25.56 -1.41 -4.93
CA GLU A 61 26.63 -0.77 -5.70
C GLU A 61 27.12 0.52 -5.05
N PRO A 62 28.44 0.85 -5.17
CA PRO A 62 29.01 2.06 -4.57
C PRO A 62 28.77 3.28 -5.46
N LYS A 63 27.50 3.62 -5.68
CA LYS A 63 27.06 4.80 -6.43
C LYS A 63 25.92 5.52 -5.73
N THR A 64 25.65 6.75 -6.14
CA THR A 64 24.45 7.48 -5.70
C THR A 64 23.28 7.06 -6.59
N PHE A 65 22.24 6.53 -5.96
CA PHE A 65 20.95 6.26 -6.62
C PHE A 65 20.08 7.51 -6.59
N THR A 66 19.46 7.83 -7.68
CA THR A 66 18.55 8.96 -7.83
C THR A 66 17.22 8.46 -8.41
N PRO A 67 16.11 9.19 -8.21
CA PRO A 67 14.85 8.77 -8.82
C PRO A 67 14.95 8.76 -10.35
N VAL A 68 14.29 7.81 -10.98
CA VAL A 68 14.18 7.74 -12.44
C VAL A 68 13.45 8.97 -12.94
N HIS A 69 14.09 9.77 -13.78
CA HIS A 69 13.52 11.01 -14.32
C HIS A 69 12.41 10.73 -15.33
N ARG A 70 11.34 11.52 -15.23
CA ARG A 70 10.19 11.55 -16.15
C ARG A 70 9.82 12.97 -16.45
N ASN A 71 9.36 13.22 -17.67
CA ASN A 71 8.89 14.53 -18.06
C ASN A 71 7.73 15.00 -17.17
N GLY A 72 7.85 16.21 -16.59
CA GLY A 72 6.81 16.80 -15.74
C GLY A 72 6.67 16.24 -14.32
N ARG A 73 7.57 15.39 -13.88
CA ARG A 73 7.55 14.83 -12.52
C ARG A 73 7.99 15.85 -11.46
N LEU A 74 7.30 15.86 -10.32
CA LEU A 74 7.75 16.55 -9.10
C LEU A 74 9.00 15.87 -8.53
N PRO A 75 9.86 16.62 -7.79
CA PRO A 75 11.00 16.06 -7.08
C PRO A 75 10.62 14.86 -6.21
N GLY A 76 11.50 13.87 -6.14
CA GLY A 76 11.27 12.62 -5.43
C GLY A 76 12.54 12.02 -4.83
N ALA A 77 12.42 10.77 -4.37
CA ALA A 77 13.50 9.94 -3.88
C ALA A 77 13.57 8.62 -4.67
N PRO A 78 14.70 7.88 -4.65
CA PRO A 78 14.79 6.58 -5.30
C PRO A 78 14.03 5.51 -4.50
N GLY A 79 13.39 4.60 -5.20
CA GLY A 79 12.84 3.34 -4.75
C GLY A 79 12.23 3.32 -3.36
N ALA A 80 12.74 2.43 -2.51
CA ALA A 80 12.26 2.25 -1.13
C ALA A 80 12.37 3.51 -0.26
N LEU A 81 13.25 4.46 -0.59
CA LEU A 81 13.33 5.74 0.11
C LEU A 81 12.13 6.64 -0.25
N ASP A 82 11.60 6.55 -1.46
CA ASP A 82 10.37 7.26 -1.87
C ASP A 82 9.14 6.71 -1.13
N ASP A 83 9.07 5.39 -0.90
CA ASP A 83 8.01 4.77 -0.10
C ASP A 83 8.07 5.16 1.39
N ALA A 84 9.27 5.43 1.89
CA ALA A 84 9.48 5.84 3.29
C ALA A 84 9.20 7.33 3.55
N ARG A 85 9.01 8.16 2.51
CA ARG A 85 8.64 9.56 2.69
C ARG A 85 7.12 9.73 2.81
N PRO A 86 6.66 10.75 3.55
CA PRO A 86 5.25 11.13 3.51
C PRO A 86 4.89 11.66 2.11
N ASP A 87 3.64 11.42 1.71
CA ASP A 87 3.05 12.09 0.56
C ASP A 87 1.89 13.01 1.00
N ARG A 88 1.07 13.45 0.10
CA ARG A 88 -0.02 14.44 0.24
C ARG A 88 -0.46 14.81 1.65
N TRP A 89 -1.04 13.85 2.42
CA TRP A 89 -1.50 14.12 3.77
C TRP A 89 -0.34 14.41 4.73
N GLY A 90 0.65 13.53 4.78
CA GLY A 90 1.81 13.69 5.65
C GLY A 90 2.60 14.97 5.35
N GLU A 91 2.75 15.37 4.08
CA GLU A 91 3.35 16.66 3.71
C GLU A 91 2.51 17.84 4.20
N LYS A 92 1.17 17.74 4.15
CA LYS A 92 0.27 18.78 4.66
C LYS A 92 0.44 18.95 6.17
N VAL A 93 0.51 17.84 6.92
CA VAL A 93 0.77 17.83 8.37
C VAL A 93 2.12 18.46 8.68
N ILE A 94 3.19 18.04 8.01
CA ILE A 94 4.54 18.58 8.20
C ILE A 94 4.57 20.09 7.93
N ARG A 95 3.96 20.53 6.84
CA ARG A 95 3.87 21.95 6.49
C ARG A 95 3.12 22.75 7.55
N TYR A 96 2.03 22.21 8.07
CA TYR A 96 1.25 22.86 9.12
C TYR A 96 2.04 22.98 10.43
N LEU A 97 2.73 21.89 10.84
CA LEU A 97 3.40 21.82 12.14
C LEU A 97 4.73 22.57 12.17
N TYR A 98 5.56 22.42 11.12
CA TYR A 98 6.98 22.80 11.14
C TYR A 98 7.32 23.92 10.17
N LYS A 99 6.45 24.20 9.17
CA LYS A 99 6.70 25.19 8.11
C LYS A 99 8.09 25.03 7.46
N PRO A 100 8.49 23.83 7.05
CA PRO A 100 9.78 23.58 6.43
C PRO A 100 9.89 24.22 5.04
N GLY A 101 11.04 24.06 4.38
CA GLY A 101 11.29 24.51 3.03
C GLY A 101 10.55 23.75 1.94
N ALA A 102 9.61 22.85 2.27
CA ALA A 102 8.80 22.05 1.36
C ALA A 102 9.58 21.22 0.33
N THR A 103 10.80 20.79 0.66
CA THR A 103 11.63 19.90 -0.17
C THR A 103 11.43 18.44 0.23
N VAL A 104 11.75 17.51 -0.69
CA VAL A 104 11.76 16.06 -0.39
C VAL A 104 12.66 15.75 0.81
N PHE A 105 13.80 16.43 0.91
CA PHE A 105 14.74 16.27 2.02
C PHE A 105 14.12 16.71 3.37
N ASP A 106 13.42 17.85 3.39
CA ASP A 106 12.74 18.33 4.59
C ASP A 106 11.63 17.37 4.99
N ASN A 107 10.83 16.90 4.04
CA ASN A 107 9.76 15.93 4.30
C ASN A 107 10.31 14.62 4.86
N LEU A 108 11.44 14.13 4.35
CA LEU A 108 12.12 12.95 4.92
C LEU A 108 12.57 13.18 6.38
N TYR A 109 13.06 14.35 6.73
CA TYR A 109 13.47 14.63 8.10
C TYR A 109 12.29 14.77 9.06
N PHE A 110 11.31 15.62 8.70
CA PHE A 110 10.19 15.97 9.57
C PHE A 110 9.11 14.88 9.66
N ALA A 111 9.15 13.85 8.83
CA ALA A 111 8.21 12.73 8.90
C ALA A 111 8.26 11.95 10.23
N GLY A 112 9.33 12.12 11.01
CA GLY A 112 9.48 11.35 12.25
C GLY A 112 9.81 9.88 11.98
N ASP A 113 9.38 9.00 12.86
CA ASP A 113 9.76 7.59 12.84
C ASP A 113 8.63 6.64 12.41
N GLU A 114 7.40 7.15 12.32
CA GLU A 114 6.21 6.37 11.97
C GLU A 114 6.02 6.24 10.45
N ARG A 115 7.08 5.81 9.76
CA ARG A 115 7.10 5.60 8.30
C ARG A 115 6.56 4.24 7.93
N PHE A 116 6.19 4.09 6.67
CA PHE A 116 5.98 2.78 6.07
C PHE A 116 7.30 2.00 6.00
N GLY A 117 7.27 0.72 6.31
CA GLY A 117 8.45 -0.16 6.31
C GLY A 117 9.40 0.08 7.48
N ALA A 118 10.69 -0.18 7.25
CA ALA A 118 11.72 -0.20 8.28
C ALA A 118 12.83 0.85 8.09
N ILE A 119 12.68 1.79 7.15
CA ILE A 119 13.69 2.85 6.95
C ILE A 119 13.47 3.97 7.96
N GLY A 120 14.50 4.29 8.75
CA GLY A 120 14.58 5.49 9.58
C GLY A 120 15.46 6.56 8.95
N VAL A 121 15.26 7.82 9.34
CA VAL A 121 16.05 8.95 8.86
C VAL A 121 16.47 9.84 10.03
N CYS A 122 17.77 10.15 10.14
CA CYS A 122 18.28 11.06 11.15
C CYS A 122 19.53 11.80 10.66
N PRO A 123 19.98 12.88 11.36
CA PRO A 123 21.15 13.67 10.94
C PRO A 123 22.51 13.04 11.31
N SER A 124 22.53 11.93 12.02
CA SER A 124 23.79 11.29 12.49
C SER A 124 24.06 9.99 11.73
N SER A 125 25.32 9.76 11.37
CA SER A 125 25.82 8.49 10.82
C SER A 125 26.36 7.55 11.88
N SER A 126 26.53 7.99 13.13
CA SER A 126 27.12 7.18 14.20
C SER A 126 26.13 6.58 15.17
N ALA A 127 24.93 7.17 15.30
CA ALA A 127 23.87 6.69 16.15
C ALA A 127 22.51 7.15 15.60
N TYR A 128 21.54 6.26 15.61
CA TYR A 128 20.18 6.59 15.21
C TYR A 128 19.44 7.33 16.33
N THR A 129 18.88 8.47 15.97
CA THR A 129 18.02 9.25 16.87
C THR A 129 16.88 9.82 16.02
N PRO A 130 15.63 9.37 16.21
CA PRO A 130 14.49 9.88 15.44
C PRO A 130 14.27 11.38 15.73
N PHE A 131 13.72 12.09 14.75
CA PHE A 131 13.37 13.52 14.89
C PHE A 131 12.42 13.77 16.06
N LEU A 132 11.46 12.86 16.26
CA LEU A 132 10.52 12.89 17.38
C LEU A 132 10.54 11.56 18.13
N GLN A 133 10.75 11.64 19.44
CA GLN A 133 10.53 10.54 20.37
C GLN A 133 9.27 10.89 21.19
N ARG A 134 8.12 10.39 20.79
CA ARG A 134 6.84 10.58 21.51
C ARG A 134 6.08 9.26 21.57
N SER A 135 5.33 9.08 22.64
CA SER A 135 4.35 8.00 22.71
C SER A 135 3.29 8.21 21.64
N LEU A 136 2.90 7.16 20.95
CA LEU A 136 1.80 7.21 20.01
C LEU A 136 0.50 7.58 20.72
N PRO A 137 -0.41 8.30 20.05
CA PRO A 137 -1.77 8.48 20.52
C PRO A 137 -2.43 7.12 20.78
N ARG A 138 -3.43 7.11 21.65
CA ARG A 138 -4.22 5.93 21.99
C ARG A 138 -5.61 6.03 21.37
N LEU A 139 -6.38 4.96 21.49
CA LEU A 139 -7.76 4.93 21.00
C LEU A 139 -8.64 6.04 21.60
N GLU A 140 -8.43 6.37 22.86
CA GLU A 140 -9.13 7.45 23.58
C GLU A 140 -8.87 8.85 23.01
N ASP A 141 -7.77 9.02 22.26
CA ASP A 141 -7.40 10.27 21.59
C ASP A 141 -8.07 10.45 20.21
N ALA A 142 -8.84 9.47 19.73
CA ALA A 142 -9.38 9.45 18.36
C ALA A 142 -10.24 10.68 18.04
N ALA A 143 -11.06 11.14 18.98
CA ALA A 143 -11.89 12.33 18.80
C ALA A 143 -11.05 13.63 18.68
N ASP A 144 -10.02 13.77 19.52
CA ASP A 144 -9.09 14.92 19.47
C ASP A 144 -8.25 14.89 18.19
N LEU A 145 -7.85 13.71 17.74
CA LEU A 145 -7.17 13.53 16.44
C LEU A 145 -8.08 13.93 15.29
N ASN A 146 -9.35 13.51 15.29
CA ASN A 146 -10.31 13.89 14.26
C ASN A 146 -10.51 15.42 14.22
N ALA A 147 -10.69 16.07 15.38
CA ALA A 147 -10.80 17.53 15.46
C ALA A 147 -9.54 18.23 14.90
N ALA A 148 -8.36 17.69 15.19
CA ALA A 148 -7.09 18.22 14.66
C ALA A 148 -6.98 18.04 13.14
N VAL A 149 -7.41 16.91 12.62
CA VAL A 149 -7.49 16.62 11.18
C VAL A 149 -8.37 17.65 10.47
N GLN A 150 -9.57 17.95 11.01
CA GLN A 150 -10.48 18.95 10.44
C GLN A 150 -9.83 20.33 10.33
N ILE A 151 -9.12 20.77 11.38
CA ILE A 151 -8.38 22.03 11.38
C ILE A 151 -7.29 22.06 10.31
N ILE A 152 -6.53 20.96 10.17
CA ILE A 152 -5.46 20.88 9.16
C ILE A 152 -6.05 20.84 7.75
N GLU A 153 -7.18 20.16 7.55
CA GLU A 153 -7.81 20.03 6.24
C GLU A 153 -8.45 21.34 5.77
N SER A 154 -9.24 21.98 6.61
CA SER A 154 -9.86 23.25 6.27
C SER A 154 -8.85 24.40 6.18
N GLY A 155 -7.73 24.30 6.90
CA GLY A 155 -6.79 25.40 7.08
C GLY A 155 -7.32 26.51 7.98
N GLU A 156 -8.49 26.31 8.60
CA GLU A 156 -9.14 27.26 9.50
C GLU A 156 -8.95 26.85 10.96
N GLY A 157 -8.55 27.82 11.79
CA GLY A 157 -8.28 27.58 13.20
C GLY A 157 -6.82 27.27 13.54
N GLU A 158 -6.55 27.09 14.82
CA GLU A 158 -5.23 26.74 15.35
C GLU A 158 -5.34 25.52 16.24
N LEU A 159 -4.42 24.57 16.07
CA LEU A 159 -4.31 23.39 16.92
C LEU A 159 -3.91 23.80 18.34
N GLN A 160 -4.61 23.28 19.33
CA GLN A 160 -4.19 23.32 20.72
C GLN A 160 -2.88 22.53 20.92
N ALA A 161 -2.18 22.79 22.02
CA ALA A 161 -0.90 22.14 22.30
C ALA A 161 -1.01 20.60 22.35
N GLN A 162 -2.09 20.08 22.94
CA GLN A 162 -2.38 18.64 23.01
C GLN A 162 -2.61 18.06 21.59
N GLN A 163 -3.49 18.65 20.80
CA GLN A 163 -3.77 18.24 19.41
C GLN A 163 -2.52 18.26 18.54
N ARG A 164 -1.69 19.31 18.69
CA ARG A 164 -0.40 19.42 17.99
C ARG A 164 0.55 18.30 18.39
N ALA A 165 0.55 17.90 19.67
CA ALA A 165 1.37 16.79 20.15
C ALA A 165 0.90 15.45 19.57
N LEU A 166 -0.41 15.18 19.53
CA LEU A 166 -1.00 13.96 18.99
C LEU A 166 -0.70 13.80 17.49
N VAL A 167 -1.01 14.83 16.69
CA VAL A 167 -0.76 14.80 15.23
C VAL A 167 0.74 14.71 14.93
N GLY A 168 1.60 15.37 15.72
CA GLY A 168 3.05 15.30 15.56
C GLY A 168 3.63 13.91 15.84
N ALA A 169 2.97 13.10 16.65
CA ALA A 169 3.43 11.75 16.96
C ALA A 169 3.09 10.70 15.89
N GLY A 170 1.98 10.86 15.17
CA GLY A 170 1.50 9.82 14.24
C GLY A 170 1.00 10.31 12.88
N GLY A 171 0.95 11.62 12.63
CA GLY A 171 0.27 12.20 11.47
C GLY A 171 1.04 12.20 10.15
N SER A 172 2.27 11.72 10.08
CA SER A 172 3.15 11.88 8.92
C SER A 172 3.17 10.70 7.94
N LEU A 173 2.26 9.73 8.08
CA LEU A 173 2.12 8.64 7.11
C LEU A 173 1.70 9.15 5.73
N GLY A 174 2.17 8.47 4.70
CA GLY A 174 1.78 8.71 3.32
C GLY A 174 0.31 8.37 3.00
N GLY A 175 -0.16 8.82 1.84
CA GLY A 175 -1.51 8.61 1.31
C GLY A 175 -2.31 9.90 1.19
N ALA A 176 -3.40 9.86 0.39
CA ALA A 176 -4.20 11.03 0.09
C ALA A 176 -5.14 11.41 1.24
N LYS A 177 -5.75 10.41 1.89
CA LYS A 177 -6.73 10.61 2.98
C LYS A 177 -6.05 10.88 4.30
N PRO A 178 -6.67 11.72 5.17
CA PRO A 178 -6.16 11.98 6.52
C PRO A 178 -6.01 10.71 7.34
N LYS A 179 -4.89 10.59 8.02
CA LYS A 179 -4.60 9.42 8.86
C LYS A 179 -3.58 9.73 9.95
N ALA A 180 -3.58 8.91 11.00
CA ALA A 180 -2.58 8.97 12.07
C ALA A 180 -2.23 7.55 12.53
N VAL A 181 -1.01 7.36 13.05
CA VAL A 181 -0.66 6.11 13.76
C VAL A 181 -1.11 6.24 15.21
N ILE A 182 -1.78 5.22 15.70
CA ILE A 182 -2.21 5.10 17.10
C ILE A 182 -1.78 3.75 17.67
N ALA A 183 -1.72 3.66 19.00
CA ALA A 183 -1.49 2.42 19.71
C ALA A 183 -2.82 1.87 20.26
N ILE A 184 -3.16 0.63 19.90
CA ILE A 184 -4.29 -0.13 20.46
C ILE A 184 -3.73 -1.43 21.04
N GLU A 185 -3.91 -1.64 22.34
CA GLU A 185 -3.43 -2.83 23.06
C GLU A 185 -1.93 -3.15 22.84
N GLY A 186 -1.11 -2.10 22.69
CA GLY A 186 0.33 -2.24 22.47
C GLY A 186 0.74 -2.52 21.02
N GLU A 187 -0.20 -2.60 20.10
CA GLU A 187 0.03 -2.78 18.67
C GLU A 187 -0.17 -1.47 17.91
N GLU A 188 0.53 -1.28 16.80
CA GLU A 188 0.41 -0.07 15.98
C GLU A 188 -0.68 -0.21 14.91
N TRP A 189 -1.55 0.79 14.84
CA TRP A 189 -2.66 0.87 13.91
C TRP A 189 -2.62 2.20 13.15
N VAL A 190 -3.05 2.18 11.91
CA VAL A 190 -3.32 3.38 11.12
C VAL A 190 -4.80 3.73 11.28
N LEU A 191 -5.10 4.86 11.89
CA LEU A 191 -6.44 5.40 12.00
C LEU A 191 -6.69 6.35 10.82
N LYS A 192 -7.62 5.97 9.94
CA LYS A 192 -8.04 6.75 8.77
C LYS A 192 -9.27 7.59 9.13
N PHE A 193 -9.27 8.85 8.71
CA PHE A 193 -10.40 9.75 8.84
C PHE A 193 -10.97 10.07 7.47
N PHE A 194 -12.28 10.31 7.42
CA PHE A 194 -13.00 10.57 6.19
C PHE A 194 -13.91 11.78 6.41
N ASN A 195 -14.10 12.58 5.38
CA ASN A 195 -14.88 13.80 5.47
C ASN A 195 -15.77 13.92 4.23
N ALA A 196 -17.05 14.27 4.45
CA ALA A 196 -18.00 14.55 3.38
C ALA A 196 -18.16 13.43 2.34
N GLU A 197 -18.08 12.18 2.78
CA GLU A 197 -18.36 11.02 1.92
C GLU A 197 -19.89 10.82 1.79
N PRO A 198 -20.37 10.22 0.70
CA PRO A 198 -21.81 10.02 0.48
C PRO A 198 -22.45 9.01 1.44
N PHE A 199 -21.66 8.19 2.10
CA PHE A 199 -22.04 7.17 3.09
C PHE A 199 -20.91 7.02 4.12
N ASP A 200 -21.15 6.27 5.20
CA ASP A 200 -20.14 5.96 6.22
C ASP A 200 -19.03 5.07 5.63
N LEU A 201 -18.13 5.67 4.85
CA LEU A 201 -17.07 4.98 4.12
C LEU A 201 -16.15 4.16 5.04
N PRO A 202 -15.74 4.60 6.25
CA PRO A 202 -14.98 3.77 7.19
C PRO A 202 -15.66 2.45 7.52
N LEU A 203 -16.95 2.48 7.81
CA LEU A 203 -17.72 1.28 8.13
C LEU A 203 -17.92 0.40 6.90
N VAL A 204 -18.14 1.01 5.73
CA VAL A 204 -18.23 0.30 4.44
C VAL A 204 -16.89 -0.32 4.05
N GLU A 205 -15.73 0.38 4.25
CA GLU A 205 -14.40 -0.21 4.02
C GLU A 205 -14.17 -1.41 4.95
N HIS A 206 -14.52 -1.31 6.24
CA HIS A 206 -14.46 -2.45 7.17
C HIS A 206 -15.31 -3.63 6.68
N ALA A 207 -16.55 -3.38 6.29
CA ALA A 207 -17.46 -4.42 5.79
C ALA A 207 -16.93 -5.07 4.50
N THR A 208 -16.35 -4.27 3.59
CA THR A 208 -15.75 -4.76 2.35
C THR A 208 -14.50 -5.60 2.63
N MET A 209 -13.61 -5.15 3.52
CA MET A 209 -12.41 -5.89 3.92
C MET A 209 -12.76 -7.23 4.57
N THR A 210 -13.76 -7.27 5.44
CA THR A 210 -14.21 -8.52 6.05
C THR A 210 -14.96 -9.43 5.07
N LEU A 211 -15.62 -8.87 4.06
CA LEU A 211 -16.19 -9.63 2.93
C LEU A 211 -15.08 -10.25 2.06
N ALA A 212 -13.99 -9.49 1.79
CA ALA A 212 -12.81 -10.00 1.09
C ALA A 212 -12.17 -11.17 1.84
N HIS A 213 -12.09 -11.09 3.17
CA HIS A 213 -11.62 -12.21 3.99
C HIS A 213 -12.49 -13.46 3.81
N LYS A 214 -13.83 -13.31 3.77
CA LYS A 214 -14.75 -14.44 3.47
C LYS A 214 -14.55 -15.02 2.06
N ALA A 215 -14.09 -14.19 1.11
CA ALA A 215 -13.73 -14.63 -0.24
C ALA A 215 -12.34 -15.31 -0.32
N GLY A 216 -11.68 -15.56 0.82
CA GLY A 216 -10.38 -16.23 0.89
C GLY A 216 -9.20 -15.32 0.58
N ILE A 217 -9.36 -14.01 0.68
CA ILE A 217 -8.28 -13.02 0.54
C ILE A 217 -7.67 -12.74 1.90
N GLN A 218 -6.35 -12.68 1.96
CA GLN A 218 -5.65 -12.23 3.17
C GLN A 218 -5.76 -10.71 3.27
N VAL A 219 -6.41 -10.22 4.32
CA VAL A 219 -6.64 -8.79 4.54
C VAL A 219 -5.99 -8.30 5.84
N ALA A 220 -5.60 -7.05 5.88
CA ALA A 220 -5.20 -6.39 7.11
C ALA A 220 -6.40 -6.35 8.08
N GLN A 221 -6.13 -6.56 9.36
CA GLN A 221 -7.18 -6.47 10.37
C GLN A 221 -7.71 -5.04 10.46
N THR A 222 -9.03 -4.88 10.48
CA THR A 222 -9.70 -3.58 10.54
C THR A 222 -10.66 -3.51 11.72
N MET A 223 -10.86 -2.29 12.24
CA MET A 223 -11.81 -2.01 13.32
C MET A 223 -12.43 -0.64 13.10
N PRO A 224 -13.77 -0.52 12.97
CA PRO A 224 -14.44 0.77 12.93
C PRO A 224 -14.41 1.40 14.32
N ILE A 225 -14.05 2.66 14.40
CA ILE A 225 -13.98 3.45 15.64
C ILE A 225 -15.09 4.48 15.61
N PRO A 226 -16.09 4.39 16.49
CA PRO A 226 -17.18 5.36 16.52
C PRO A 226 -16.65 6.78 16.83
N LEU A 227 -17.04 7.72 16.01
CA LEU A 227 -16.93 9.17 16.24
C LEU A 227 -18.35 9.74 16.41
N ASN A 228 -18.48 11.04 16.62
CA ASN A 228 -19.78 11.64 16.96
C ASN A 228 -20.92 11.34 15.97
N ALA A 229 -20.67 11.41 14.67
CA ALA A 229 -21.67 11.21 13.62
C ALA A 229 -21.33 10.07 12.65
N GLU A 230 -20.08 9.71 12.57
CA GLU A 230 -19.52 8.77 11.61
C GLU A 230 -18.49 7.89 12.32
N HIS A 231 -17.80 7.05 11.57
CA HIS A 231 -16.68 6.25 12.08
C HIS A 231 -15.34 6.77 11.55
N ALA A 232 -14.26 6.44 12.27
CA ALA A 232 -12.93 6.32 11.70
C ALA A 232 -12.62 4.85 11.49
N LEU A 233 -11.65 4.53 10.64
CA LEU A 233 -11.22 3.15 10.41
C LEU A 233 -9.82 2.93 10.95
N ALA A 234 -9.66 2.06 11.94
CA ALA A 234 -8.37 1.57 12.36
C ALA A 234 -7.98 0.34 11.51
N VAL A 235 -6.78 0.38 10.92
CA VAL A 235 -6.17 -0.70 10.13
C VAL A 235 -4.88 -1.12 10.81
N LYS A 236 -4.76 -2.38 11.23
CA LYS A 236 -3.57 -2.88 11.91
C LYS A 236 -2.37 -2.87 10.97
N ARG A 237 -1.25 -2.34 11.44
CA ARG A 237 0.00 -2.33 10.67
C ARG A 237 0.54 -3.74 10.51
N PHE A 238 0.78 -4.15 9.28
CA PHE A 238 1.39 -5.43 8.93
C PHE A 238 2.91 -5.35 8.82
N ASP A 239 3.46 -4.14 8.75
CA ASP A 239 4.90 -3.88 8.74
C ASP A 239 5.49 -3.69 10.16
N ARG A 240 4.70 -4.00 11.18
CA ARG A 240 5.07 -3.99 12.61
C ARG A 240 4.66 -5.28 13.28
N ALA A 241 5.57 -5.90 13.99
CA ALA A 241 5.27 -7.10 14.76
C ALA A 241 6.26 -7.26 15.94
N GLN A 242 5.75 -7.41 17.15
CA GLN A 242 6.55 -7.75 18.35
C GLN A 242 7.75 -6.80 18.58
N GLY A 243 7.54 -5.49 18.34
CA GLY A 243 8.58 -4.48 18.49
C GLY A 243 9.63 -4.46 17.35
N LYS A 244 9.46 -5.28 16.33
CA LYS A 244 10.27 -5.29 15.10
C LYS A 244 9.53 -4.61 13.96
N ARG A 245 10.29 -4.17 12.94
CA ARG A 245 9.76 -3.60 11.71
C ARG A 245 10.10 -4.49 10.53
N VAL A 246 9.18 -4.62 9.58
CA VAL A 246 9.43 -5.32 8.34
C VAL A 246 9.76 -4.27 7.27
N HIS A 247 10.92 -4.41 6.62
CA HIS A 247 11.20 -3.60 5.43
C HIS A 247 10.13 -3.90 4.37
N SER A 248 9.60 -2.86 3.77
CA SER A 248 8.47 -2.99 2.86
C SER A 248 8.61 -1.97 1.74
N ILE A 249 8.19 -2.37 0.53
CA ILE A 249 8.12 -1.51 -0.64
C ILE A 249 6.71 -1.56 -1.24
N SER A 250 6.31 -0.53 -1.95
CA SER A 250 5.06 -0.55 -2.72
C SER A 250 5.25 -1.26 -4.06
N ALA A 251 4.16 -1.75 -4.64
CA ALA A 251 4.19 -2.22 -6.03
C ALA A 251 4.57 -1.09 -7.00
N CYS A 252 4.30 0.16 -6.64
CA CYS A 252 4.76 1.32 -7.37
C CYS A 252 6.29 1.34 -7.51
N THR A 253 7.02 1.15 -6.41
CA THR A 253 8.49 1.08 -6.40
C THR A 253 8.99 -0.11 -7.19
N LEU A 254 8.42 -1.31 -6.93
CA LEU A 254 8.83 -2.53 -7.62
C LEU A 254 8.65 -2.44 -9.14
N LEU A 255 7.49 -1.98 -9.60
CA LEU A 255 7.16 -1.93 -11.02
C LEU A 255 7.87 -0.78 -11.77
N ARG A 256 8.14 0.32 -11.06
CA ARG A 256 8.91 1.45 -11.66
C ARG A 256 10.34 1.10 -11.96
N ALA A 257 10.97 0.23 -11.20
CA ALA A 257 12.34 -0.20 -11.43
C ALA A 257 12.53 -0.88 -12.80
N GLU A 258 11.46 -1.38 -13.40
CA GLU A 258 11.48 -2.07 -14.70
C GLU A 258 11.21 -1.16 -15.90
N VAL A 259 10.75 0.07 -15.66
CA VAL A 259 10.36 0.98 -16.74
C VAL A 259 11.58 1.75 -17.25
N PRO A 260 11.89 1.71 -18.56
CA PRO A 260 12.97 2.50 -19.12
C PRO A 260 12.82 4.00 -18.85
N GLU A 261 13.95 4.69 -18.73
CA GLU A 261 13.96 6.13 -18.52
C GLU A 261 13.19 6.86 -19.64
N GLY A 262 12.35 7.82 -19.25
CA GLY A 262 11.54 8.61 -20.17
C GLY A 262 10.22 7.97 -20.61
N MET A 263 9.94 6.73 -20.18
CA MET A 263 8.64 6.07 -20.42
C MET A 263 7.73 6.19 -19.20
N ASP A 264 6.43 6.35 -19.45
CA ASP A 264 5.42 6.25 -18.39
C ASP A 264 5.07 4.80 -18.13
N PRO A 265 5.02 4.36 -16.86
CA PRO A 265 4.66 2.98 -16.53
C PRO A 265 3.17 2.73 -16.74
N GLU A 266 2.86 1.59 -17.29
CA GLU A 266 1.55 0.99 -17.18
C GLU A 266 1.58 -0.03 -16.04
N PHE A 267 0.85 0.26 -14.97
CA PHE A 267 0.80 -0.59 -13.79
C PHE A 267 -0.44 -1.46 -13.80
N GLY A 268 -0.28 -2.75 -13.47
CA GLY A 268 -1.38 -3.68 -13.45
C GLY A 268 -1.06 -4.99 -12.73
N TYR A 269 -2.07 -5.78 -12.56
CA TYR A 269 -1.98 -7.10 -11.95
C TYR A 269 -1.07 -8.07 -12.70
N PRO A 270 -1.09 -8.15 -14.06
CA PRO A 270 -0.15 -9.00 -14.79
C PRO A 270 1.31 -8.56 -14.61
N GLN A 271 1.58 -7.26 -14.58
CA GLN A 271 2.91 -6.72 -14.35
C GLN A 271 3.41 -7.08 -12.95
N LEU A 272 2.55 -6.94 -11.93
CA LEU A 272 2.89 -7.33 -10.56
C LEU A 272 3.10 -8.86 -10.43
N ALA A 273 2.31 -9.67 -11.12
CA ALA A 273 2.52 -11.12 -11.18
C ALA A 273 3.88 -11.49 -11.79
N ARG A 274 4.31 -10.80 -12.86
CA ARG A 274 5.65 -11.00 -13.43
C ARG A 274 6.77 -10.61 -12.47
N ALA A 275 6.61 -9.49 -11.77
CA ALA A 275 7.59 -9.03 -10.77
C ALA A 275 7.71 -10.03 -9.61
N LEU A 276 6.59 -10.55 -9.10
CA LEU A 276 6.59 -11.60 -8.07
C LEU A 276 7.32 -12.88 -8.51
N ARG A 277 7.19 -13.30 -9.77
CA ARG A 277 7.92 -14.46 -10.27
C ARG A 277 9.44 -14.34 -10.17
N ARG A 278 9.97 -13.13 -10.24
CA ARG A 278 11.41 -12.88 -10.09
C ARG A 278 11.84 -12.73 -8.64
N ALA A 279 11.01 -12.11 -7.83
CA ALA A 279 11.41 -11.62 -6.51
C ALA A 279 10.86 -12.43 -5.33
N ALA A 280 9.77 -13.20 -5.49
CA ALA A 280 9.17 -13.98 -4.41
C ALA A 280 9.98 -15.27 -4.10
N ASP A 281 9.68 -15.85 -2.94
CA ASP A 281 10.17 -17.19 -2.61
C ASP A 281 9.45 -18.22 -3.50
N PRO A 282 10.18 -19.09 -4.22
CA PRO A 282 9.55 -20.11 -5.06
C PRO A 282 8.58 -21.04 -4.32
N ARG A 283 8.75 -21.20 -3.00
CA ARG A 283 7.87 -22.06 -2.18
C ARG A 283 6.48 -21.47 -1.95
N THR A 284 6.35 -20.14 -2.02
CA THR A 284 5.10 -19.42 -1.78
C THR A 284 4.56 -18.73 -3.04
N LEU A 285 5.31 -18.76 -4.13
CA LEU A 285 4.99 -18.02 -5.36
C LEU A 285 3.61 -18.34 -5.90
N ASP A 286 3.24 -19.61 -6.05
CA ASP A 286 1.94 -19.98 -6.62
C ASP A 286 0.79 -19.49 -5.74
N ALA A 287 0.92 -19.58 -4.41
CA ALA A 287 -0.07 -19.08 -3.47
C ALA A 287 -0.24 -17.55 -3.59
N GLN A 288 0.87 -16.82 -3.75
CA GLN A 288 0.85 -15.36 -3.91
C GLN A 288 0.24 -14.93 -5.25
N LEU A 289 0.52 -15.63 -6.34
CA LEU A 289 -0.06 -15.37 -7.65
C LEU A 289 -1.58 -15.61 -7.64
N GLN A 290 -2.04 -16.70 -7.02
CA GLN A 290 -3.45 -17.00 -6.86
C GLN A 290 -4.15 -16.00 -5.94
N GLU A 291 -3.47 -15.55 -4.89
CA GLU A 291 -3.94 -14.48 -4.01
C GLU A 291 -4.13 -13.17 -4.80
N LEU A 292 -3.15 -12.79 -5.62
CA LEU A 292 -3.22 -11.58 -6.44
C LEU A 292 -4.37 -11.65 -7.45
N PHE A 293 -4.62 -12.82 -8.07
CA PHE A 293 -5.78 -13.04 -8.93
C PHE A 293 -7.11 -12.87 -8.18
N ARG A 294 -7.24 -13.43 -6.98
CA ARG A 294 -8.44 -13.25 -6.15
C ARG A 294 -8.68 -11.79 -5.80
N ARG A 295 -7.65 -11.03 -5.46
CA ARG A 295 -7.75 -9.57 -5.20
C ARG A 295 -8.28 -8.82 -6.40
N MET A 296 -7.72 -9.08 -7.58
CA MET A 296 -8.19 -8.49 -8.84
C MET A 296 -9.68 -8.75 -9.07
N VAL A 297 -10.10 -9.99 -9.01
CA VAL A 297 -11.51 -10.39 -9.22
C VAL A 297 -12.42 -9.75 -8.18
N PHE A 298 -12.00 -9.73 -6.91
CA PHE A 298 -12.78 -9.12 -5.84
C PHE A 298 -12.92 -7.61 -6.04
N ASN A 299 -11.84 -6.90 -6.35
CA ASN A 299 -11.85 -5.46 -6.62
C ASN A 299 -12.77 -5.10 -7.80
N ILE A 300 -12.78 -5.92 -8.86
CA ILE A 300 -13.75 -5.78 -9.96
C ILE A 300 -15.19 -5.87 -9.41
N LEU A 301 -15.49 -6.93 -8.67
CA LEU A 301 -16.86 -7.26 -8.26
C LEU A 301 -17.44 -6.34 -7.19
N VAL A 302 -16.59 -5.68 -6.38
CA VAL A 302 -17.03 -4.68 -5.38
C VAL A 302 -16.90 -3.25 -5.89
N ALA A 303 -16.61 -3.05 -7.18
CA ALA A 303 -16.41 -1.73 -7.78
C ALA A 303 -15.32 -0.88 -7.10
N ASN A 304 -14.21 -1.50 -6.66
CA ASN A 304 -13.04 -0.76 -6.16
C ASN A 304 -12.22 -0.23 -7.34
N THR A 305 -12.68 0.86 -7.96
CA THR A 305 -12.03 1.45 -9.14
C THR A 305 -10.81 2.31 -8.80
N ASP A 306 -10.62 2.68 -7.52
CA ASP A 306 -9.46 3.41 -7.01
C ASP A 306 -8.28 2.48 -6.65
N ASP A 307 -8.38 1.20 -6.98
CA ASP A 307 -7.27 0.26 -6.81
C ASP A 307 -6.09 0.64 -7.71
N HIS A 308 -4.93 0.88 -7.11
CA HIS A 308 -3.73 1.34 -7.81
C HIS A 308 -2.46 0.73 -7.20
N GLU A 309 -1.31 0.96 -7.82
CA GLU A 309 -0.02 0.36 -7.47
C GLU A 309 0.46 0.62 -6.03
N LYS A 310 -0.04 1.68 -5.37
CA LYS A 310 0.30 1.95 -3.97
C LYS A 310 -0.60 1.23 -2.97
N ASN A 311 -1.72 0.63 -3.43
CA ASN A 311 -2.59 -0.22 -2.61
C ASN A 311 -2.08 -1.66 -2.52
N HIS A 312 -0.96 -1.96 -3.17
CA HIS A 312 -0.26 -3.24 -3.09
C HIS A 312 1.12 -3.02 -2.49
N ALA A 313 1.35 -3.56 -1.30
CA ALA A 313 2.63 -3.55 -0.63
C ALA A 313 3.28 -4.93 -0.65
N LEU A 314 4.60 -4.93 -0.57
CA LEU A 314 5.43 -6.14 -0.54
C LEU A 314 6.30 -6.10 0.70
N LEU A 315 6.22 -7.16 1.49
CA LEU A 315 7.05 -7.39 2.66
C LEU A 315 8.37 -8.00 2.23
N CYS A 316 9.46 -7.46 2.73
CA CYS A 316 10.81 -7.85 2.35
C CYS A 316 11.39 -8.79 3.41
N HIS A 317 11.52 -10.06 3.07
CA HIS A 317 12.16 -11.07 3.89
C HIS A 317 13.61 -11.26 3.45
N THR A 318 14.55 -11.04 4.37
CA THR A 318 15.97 -11.12 4.07
C THR A 318 16.59 -12.40 4.61
N ASN A 319 17.47 -13.01 3.81
CA ASN A 319 18.36 -14.06 4.24
C ASN A 319 19.79 -13.69 3.80
N GLY A 320 20.54 -13.09 4.72
CA GLY A 320 21.81 -12.46 4.40
C GLY A 320 21.61 -11.31 3.41
N ARG A 321 22.27 -11.40 2.25
CA ARG A 321 22.23 -10.37 1.20
C ARG A 321 21.06 -10.55 0.21
N THR A 322 20.34 -11.66 0.31
CA THR A 322 19.20 -11.95 -0.58
C THR A 322 17.91 -11.47 0.06
N MET A 323 17.12 -10.74 -0.71
CA MET A 323 15.79 -10.30 -0.35
C MET A 323 14.76 -11.12 -1.15
N LYS A 324 13.69 -11.54 -0.48
CA LYS A 324 12.51 -12.17 -1.09
C LYS A 324 11.29 -11.35 -0.75
N LEU A 325 10.41 -11.18 -1.72
CA LEU A 325 9.20 -10.38 -1.58
C LEU A 325 7.99 -11.27 -1.33
N GLU A 326 7.10 -10.80 -0.48
CA GLU A 326 5.81 -11.41 -0.17
C GLU A 326 4.72 -10.34 -0.22
N LEU A 327 3.58 -10.65 -0.83
CA LEU A 327 2.43 -9.75 -0.79
C LEU A 327 2.02 -9.47 0.66
N SER A 328 1.87 -8.21 1.02
CA SER A 328 1.25 -7.83 2.29
C SER A 328 -0.20 -8.32 2.33
N PRO A 329 -0.84 -8.40 3.50
CA PRO A 329 -2.30 -8.43 3.55
C PRO A 329 -2.89 -7.29 2.69
N ALA A 330 -4.04 -7.52 2.03
CA ALA A 330 -4.74 -6.48 1.29
C ALA A 330 -5.26 -5.39 2.23
N TYR A 331 -5.25 -4.15 1.79
CA TYR A 331 -5.73 -2.98 2.51
C TYR A 331 -6.29 -1.96 1.53
N ASP A 332 -7.04 -0.99 2.00
CA ASP A 332 -7.64 0.08 1.19
C ASP A 332 -8.60 -0.48 0.12
N VAL A 333 -9.45 -1.45 0.52
CA VAL A 333 -10.42 -2.11 -0.35
C VAL A 333 -11.82 -1.63 0.01
N ALA A 334 -12.39 -0.76 -0.84
CA ALA A 334 -13.73 -0.22 -0.66
C ALA A 334 -14.38 0.02 -2.02
N PRO A 335 -15.72 -0.07 -2.14
CA PRO A 335 -16.41 0.41 -3.32
C PRO A 335 -16.18 1.91 -3.46
N THR A 336 -15.69 2.34 -4.61
CA THR A 336 -15.35 3.75 -4.86
C THR A 336 -16.27 4.32 -5.92
N GLY A 337 -17.13 5.25 -5.51
CA GLY A 337 -18.08 5.94 -6.38
C GLY A 337 -17.46 7.05 -7.23
N SER A 338 -16.20 6.91 -7.68
CA SER A 338 -15.49 7.94 -8.45
C SER A 338 -16.08 8.19 -9.85
N GLY A 339 -17.11 7.43 -10.26
CA GLY A 339 -17.64 7.48 -11.62
C GLY A 339 -16.65 7.01 -12.70
N ALA A 340 -15.50 6.47 -12.30
CA ALA A 340 -14.52 5.93 -13.22
C ALA A 340 -15.06 4.63 -13.85
N LEU A 341 -15.06 4.58 -15.17
CA LEU A 341 -15.46 3.41 -15.95
C LEU A 341 -14.34 2.36 -16.06
N ALA A 342 -13.19 2.61 -15.46
CA ALA A 342 -12.01 1.76 -15.55
C ALA A 342 -11.22 1.77 -14.24
N HIS A 343 -10.55 0.66 -13.94
CA HIS A 343 -9.60 0.57 -12.84
C HIS A 343 -8.35 1.42 -13.10
N GLN A 344 -7.75 1.94 -12.04
CA GLN A 344 -6.45 2.60 -12.15
C GLN A 344 -5.34 1.56 -12.39
N PHE A 345 -5.45 0.38 -11.78
CA PHE A 345 -4.53 -0.75 -11.96
C PHE A 345 -5.06 -1.68 -13.06
N MET A 346 -4.25 -1.98 -14.08
CA MET A 346 -4.68 -2.76 -15.25
C MET A 346 -5.11 -4.17 -14.85
N VAL A 347 -6.24 -4.59 -15.35
CA VAL A 347 -6.83 -5.93 -15.11
C VAL A 347 -6.17 -6.98 -16.03
N SER A 348 -5.94 -6.63 -17.28
CA SER A 348 -5.21 -7.47 -18.24
C SER A 348 -3.97 -6.73 -18.79
N GLU A 349 -3.23 -7.35 -19.70
CA GLU A 349 -2.05 -6.71 -20.33
C GLU A 349 -2.40 -5.45 -21.12
N THR A 350 -3.65 -5.28 -21.53
CA THR A 350 -4.10 -4.21 -22.43
C THR A 350 -5.36 -3.48 -21.96
N SER A 351 -5.97 -3.92 -20.84
CA SER A 351 -7.26 -3.38 -20.42
C SER A 351 -7.30 -3.00 -18.93
N ARG A 352 -7.99 -1.89 -18.67
CA ARG A 352 -8.39 -1.43 -17.32
C ARG A 352 -9.88 -1.65 -17.06
N GLU A 353 -10.58 -2.31 -17.98
CA GLU A 353 -12.00 -2.57 -17.86
C GLU A 353 -12.28 -3.50 -16.68
N PRO A 354 -13.25 -3.17 -15.79
CA PRO A 354 -13.65 -4.04 -14.68
C PRO A 354 -14.48 -5.21 -15.19
N SER A 355 -13.83 -6.16 -15.86
CA SER A 355 -14.47 -7.25 -16.58
C SER A 355 -13.94 -8.61 -16.10
N LEU A 356 -14.86 -9.52 -15.76
CA LEU A 356 -14.51 -10.92 -15.48
C LEU A 356 -13.92 -11.63 -16.72
N ALA A 357 -14.34 -11.23 -17.92
CA ALA A 357 -13.76 -11.75 -19.16
C ALA A 357 -12.29 -11.36 -19.31
N GLU A 358 -11.94 -10.10 -19.01
CA GLU A 358 -10.55 -9.63 -18.99
C GLU A 358 -9.73 -10.36 -17.92
N ALA A 359 -10.27 -10.51 -16.69
CA ALA A 359 -9.59 -11.26 -15.63
C ALA A 359 -9.33 -12.72 -16.05
N MET A 360 -10.32 -13.39 -16.65
CA MET A 360 -10.19 -14.77 -17.13
C MET A 360 -9.18 -14.91 -18.28
N SER A 361 -9.11 -13.91 -19.18
CA SER A 361 -8.13 -13.91 -20.27
C SER A 361 -6.69 -13.90 -19.79
N GLY A 362 -6.44 -13.27 -18.63
CA GLY A 362 -5.14 -13.13 -17.98
C GLY A 362 -4.76 -14.26 -17.01
N ALA A 363 -5.60 -15.27 -16.80
CA ALA A 363 -5.43 -16.30 -15.76
C ALA A 363 -4.07 -17.00 -15.75
N GLU A 364 -3.49 -17.25 -16.93
CA GLU A 364 -2.17 -17.87 -17.08
C GLU A 364 -1.06 -17.03 -16.43
N SER A 365 -1.22 -15.71 -16.39
CA SER A 365 -0.31 -14.80 -15.71
C SER A 365 -0.22 -15.06 -14.19
N PHE A 366 -1.18 -15.75 -13.62
CA PHE A 366 -1.26 -16.09 -12.19
C PHE A 366 -1.06 -17.59 -11.92
N ASN A 367 -0.48 -18.34 -12.86
CA ASN A 367 -0.29 -19.79 -12.81
C ASN A 367 -1.61 -20.57 -12.60
N LEU A 368 -2.72 -20.03 -13.08
CA LEU A 368 -4.02 -20.69 -13.03
C LEU A 368 -4.39 -21.30 -14.38
N SER A 369 -4.90 -22.53 -14.34
CA SER A 369 -5.61 -23.06 -15.50
C SER A 369 -6.93 -22.29 -15.68
N PRO A 370 -7.53 -22.25 -16.90
CA PRO A 370 -8.83 -21.63 -17.10
C PRO A 370 -9.91 -22.17 -16.15
N LEU A 371 -9.88 -23.46 -15.83
CA LEU A 371 -10.84 -24.09 -14.91
C LEU A 371 -10.59 -23.65 -13.46
N ASP A 372 -9.35 -23.60 -12.99
CA ASP A 372 -9.01 -23.17 -11.62
C ASP A 372 -9.36 -21.69 -11.44
N ALA A 373 -9.06 -20.86 -12.44
CA ALA A 373 -9.45 -19.44 -12.44
C ALA A 373 -10.98 -19.28 -12.39
N ALA A 374 -11.72 -20.06 -13.19
CA ALA A 374 -13.18 -20.02 -13.21
C ALA A 374 -13.79 -20.44 -11.86
N HIS A 375 -13.23 -21.44 -11.21
CA HIS A 375 -13.66 -21.85 -9.86
C HIS A 375 -13.38 -20.74 -8.83
N ALA A 376 -12.22 -20.08 -8.92
CA ALA A 376 -11.88 -18.96 -8.04
C ALA A 376 -12.89 -17.80 -8.23
N VAL A 377 -13.19 -17.43 -9.48
CA VAL A 377 -14.19 -16.40 -9.82
C VAL A 377 -15.56 -16.77 -9.26
N ALA A 378 -16.03 -18.00 -9.51
CA ALA A 378 -17.33 -18.46 -9.02
C ALA A 378 -17.43 -18.42 -7.49
N GLY A 379 -16.35 -18.81 -6.79
CA GLY A 379 -16.27 -18.73 -5.33
C GLY A 379 -16.40 -17.29 -4.82
N ILE A 380 -15.72 -16.33 -5.45
CA ILE A 380 -15.79 -14.92 -5.08
C ILE A 380 -17.19 -14.35 -5.38
N ILE A 381 -17.79 -14.69 -6.54
CA ILE A 381 -19.16 -14.29 -6.89
C ILE A 381 -20.15 -14.75 -5.82
N ALA A 382 -20.04 -16.01 -5.35
CA ALA A 382 -20.91 -16.55 -4.31
C ALA A 382 -20.84 -15.72 -3.01
N VAL A 383 -19.66 -15.26 -2.62
CA VAL A 383 -19.45 -14.40 -1.44
C VAL A 383 -20.02 -13.00 -1.68
N VAL A 384 -19.68 -12.38 -2.83
CA VAL A 384 -20.11 -11.02 -3.16
C VAL A 384 -21.63 -10.92 -3.31
N ASN A 385 -22.30 -11.94 -3.82
CA ASN A 385 -23.77 -11.95 -3.90
C ASN A 385 -24.45 -11.83 -2.51
N GLY A 386 -23.75 -12.12 -1.43
CA GLY A 386 -24.23 -11.95 -0.05
C GLY A 386 -23.86 -10.61 0.60
N TRP A 387 -23.28 -9.66 -0.12
CA TRP A 387 -22.67 -8.44 0.44
C TRP A 387 -23.65 -7.61 1.28
N GLN A 388 -24.90 -7.41 0.86
CA GLN A 388 -25.89 -6.61 1.60
C GLN A 388 -26.19 -7.21 2.97
N THR A 389 -26.37 -8.53 3.04
CA THR A 389 -26.62 -9.23 4.30
C THR A 389 -25.40 -9.10 5.24
N HIS A 390 -24.22 -9.19 4.66
CA HIS A 390 -22.96 -9.04 5.41
C HIS A 390 -22.79 -7.63 5.97
N PHE A 391 -23.05 -6.60 5.18
CA PHE A 391 -22.96 -5.19 5.57
C PHE A 391 -23.95 -4.84 6.68
N ARG A 392 -25.21 -5.29 6.54
CA ARG A 392 -26.24 -5.14 7.61
C ARG A 392 -25.79 -5.74 8.94
N ALA A 393 -25.22 -6.94 8.88
CA ALA A 393 -24.74 -7.62 10.07
C ALA A 393 -23.60 -6.88 10.79
N LEU A 394 -22.91 -5.98 10.11
CA LEU A 394 -21.85 -5.12 10.64
C LEU A 394 -22.32 -3.70 10.97
N GLY A 395 -23.62 -3.43 10.85
CA GLY A 395 -24.21 -2.15 11.25
C GLY A 395 -24.22 -1.07 10.17
N VAL A 396 -23.90 -1.40 8.91
CA VAL A 396 -24.09 -0.46 7.78
C VAL A 396 -25.58 -0.15 7.63
N THR A 397 -25.93 1.13 7.55
CA THR A 397 -27.32 1.57 7.50
C THR A 397 -28.01 1.21 6.17
N GLU A 398 -29.34 1.15 6.16
CA GLU A 398 -30.07 0.89 4.91
C GLU A 398 -29.87 2.01 3.87
N SER A 399 -29.71 3.27 4.31
CA SER A 399 -29.39 4.36 3.39
C SER A 399 -28.04 4.14 2.72
N ASP A 400 -27.01 3.76 3.49
CA ASP A 400 -25.68 3.51 2.95
C ASP A 400 -25.67 2.27 2.04
N ILE A 401 -26.45 1.23 2.38
CA ILE A 401 -26.62 0.05 1.53
C ILE A 401 -27.20 0.43 0.17
N VAL A 402 -28.17 1.35 0.11
CA VAL A 402 -28.73 1.83 -1.16
C VAL A 402 -27.69 2.56 -2.00
N GLU A 403 -26.89 3.43 -1.40
CA GLU A 403 -25.81 4.14 -2.09
C GLU A 403 -24.72 3.16 -2.59
N VAL A 404 -24.29 2.25 -1.75
CA VAL A 404 -23.30 1.22 -2.11
C VAL A 404 -23.84 0.25 -3.16
N ALA A 405 -25.14 -0.05 -3.16
CA ALA A 405 -25.76 -0.91 -4.19
C ALA A 405 -25.68 -0.29 -5.59
N ALA A 406 -25.71 1.04 -5.70
CA ALA A 406 -25.50 1.70 -6.98
C ALA A 406 -24.10 1.43 -7.58
N LEU A 407 -23.14 1.03 -6.75
CA LEU A 407 -21.78 0.67 -7.15
C LEU A 407 -21.62 -0.85 -7.34
N ILE A 408 -21.83 -1.64 -6.29
CA ILE A 408 -21.61 -3.10 -6.31
C ILE A 408 -22.62 -3.82 -7.20
N ASP A 409 -23.86 -3.37 -7.21
CA ASP A 409 -24.95 -3.95 -8.01
C ASP A 409 -25.23 -3.12 -9.29
N ALA A 410 -24.25 -2.31 -9.74
CA ALA A 410 -24.31 -1.64 -11.02
C ALA A 410 -24.70 -2.66 -12.13
N PRO A 411 -25.56 -2.27 -13.11
CA PRO A 411 -26.15 -3.22 -14.07
C PRO A 411 -25.13 -4.14 -14.75
N ASP A 412 -23.98 -3.59 -15.14
CA ASP A 412 -22.94 -4.36 -15.85
C ASP A 412 -22.25 -5.37 -14.92
N LEU A 413 -21.94 -5.00 -13.68
CA LEU A 413 -21.31 -5.89 -12.69
C LEU A 413 -22.28 -6.98 -12.24
N LEU A 414 -23.57 -6.61 -12.05
CA LEU A 414 -24.61 -7.57 -11.71
C LEU A 414 -24.83 -8.57 -12.84
N ALA A 415 -24.89 -8.13 -14.10
CA ALA A 415 -25.00 -8.99 -15.27
C ALA A 415 -23.82 -9.95 -15.39
N GLN A 416 -22.59 -9.49 -15.16
CA GLN A 416 -21.40 -10.34 -15.14
C GLN A 416 -21.50 -11.44 -14.08
N ARG A 417 -21.91 -11.11 -12.83
CA ARG A 417 -22.08 -12.10 -11.76
C ARG A 417 -23.16 -13.13 -12.08
N GLN A 418 -24.27 -12.68 -12.69
CA GLN A 418 -25.42 -13.56 -13.00
C GLN A 418 -25.14 -14.48 -14.21
N SER A 419 -24.39 -14.02 -15.18
CA SER A 419 -24.10 -14.77 -16.41
C SER A 419 -22.85 -15.64 -16.33
N PHE A 420 -21.99 -15.46 -15.31
CA PHE A 420 -20.75 -16.23 -15.19
C PHE A 420 -21.06 -17.72 -14.94
N ASN A 421 -20.46 -18.57 -15.78
CA ASN A 421 -20.60 -20.02 -15.66
C ASN A 421 -19.23 -20.68 -15.75
N ALA A 422 -18.75 -21.27 -14.65
CA ALA A 422 -17.46 -21.94 -14.57
C ALA A 422 -17.38 -23.21 -15.45
N ASP A 423 -18.50 -23.88 -15.72
CA ASP A 423 -18.53 -25.13 -16.50
C ASP A 423 -18.11 -24.92 -17.96
N VAL A 424 -18.25 -23.71 -18.49
CA VAL A 424 -17.79 -23.35 -19.85
C VAL A 424 -16.27 -23.57 -20.01
N TYR A 425 -15.52 -23.46 -18.92
CA TYR A 425 -14.07 -23.61 -18.90
C TYR A 425 -13.59 -25.06 -18.69
N SER A 426 -14.49 -26.00 -18.37
CA SER A 426 -14.14 -27.41 -18.12
C SER A 426 -13.65 -28.15 -19.37
N GLY A 427 -14.04 -27.70 -20.58
CA GLY A 427 -13.62 -28.27 -21.85
C GLY A 427 -12.27 -27.79 -22.40
N SER A 428 -11.60 -26.86 -21.74
CA SER A 428 -10.39 -26.17 -22.25
C SER A 428 -9.08 -26.93 -22.02
N VAL A 429 -9.09 -28.05 -21.31
CA VAL A 429 -7.89 -28.84 -21.00
C VAL A 429 -7.65 -29.87 -22.12
N LYS A 430 -6.99 -29.49 -23.21
CA LYS A 430 -6.29 -30.46 -24.05
C LYS A 430 -5.07 -30.92 -23.25
N PRO A 431 -4.95 -32.24 -22.94
CA PRO A 431 -3.76 -32.74 -22.27
C PRO A 431 -2.54 -32.46 -23.14
N LYS A 432 -1.52 -31.77 -22.60
CA LYS A 432 -0.19 -31.69 -23.26
C LYS A 432 0.31 -33.11 -23.49
N ARG A 433 0.34 -33.57 -24.75
CA ARG A 433 1.01 -34.81 -25.14
C ARG A 433 2.46 -34.68 -24.72
N ARG A 434 2.90 -35.50 -23.77
CA ARG A 434 4.34 -35.70 -23.50
C ARG A 434 5.00 -36.14 -24.83
N PRO A 435 6.12 -35.54 -25.25
CA PRO A 435 6.86 -36.03 -26.39
C PRO A 435 7.29 -37.49 -26.09
N GLY A 436 6.80 -38.39 -26.90
CA GLY A 436 7.16 -39.81 -26.80
C GLY A 436 8.66 -39.95 -26.92
N GLY A 437 9.29 -40.53 -25.90
CA GLY A 437 10.67 -40.96 -25.93
C GLY A 437 10.83 -42.04 -27.03
N GLY A 438 11.38 -41.64 -28.18
CA GLY A 438 11.80 -42.55 -29.21
C GLY A 438 12.99 -43.39 -28.71
N ALA A 439 12.71 -44.65 -28.43
CA ALA A 439 13.76 -45.64 -28.20
C ALA A 439 14.60 -45.75 -29.48
N LYS A 440 15.87 -45.32 -29.44
CA LYS A 440 16.86 -45.69 -30.44
C LYS A 440 17.32 -47.11 -30.14
N ALA A 441 16.89 -48.04 -31.01
CA ALA A 441 17.47 -49.39 -31.07
C ALA A 441 18.92 -49.28 -31.55
N PHE A 442 19.84 -49.87 -30.81
CA PHE A 442 21.20 -50.19 -31.28
C PHE A 442 21.13 -51.29 -32.28
N ARG A 443 21.79 -51.09 -33.40
CA ARG A 443 22.57 -52.12 -34.19
C ARG A 443 23.91 -51.49 -34.56
#